data_9918e87c394a4a0899491caf06169d43
#
_entry.id   9918e87c394a4a0899491caf06169d43
#
_cell.length_a   1.000
_cell.length_b   1.000
_cell.length_c   1.000
_cell.angle_alpha   90.00
_cell.angle_beta   90.00
_cell.angle_gamma   90.00
#
_symmetry.space_group_name_H-M   'P 1'
#
loop_
_entity.id
_entity.type
_entity.pdbx_description
1 polymer ?
#
loop_
_entity_poly.entity_id
_entity_poly.type
_entity_poly.pdbx_seq_one_letter_code
_entity_poly.pdbx_strand_id
1 'polypeptide(L)'
;MEEIKEDCGVALIRLLKPLEYYQEKYGTWMYPLNKLYLMMEKQHNRGQEGAGMSCVKLNTQPGNEYMFRERAEGSNAITEIFDNVHKNYANIASDDLSNVEFAKTNLPFAGELYMGHLRYSTTGKSGI
;
A
#
# COMPACT_ATOMS: atom_id res chain seq x y z
N MET A 1 -3.56 -10.37 -30.62
CA MET A 1 -3.33 -10.27 -30.07
C MET A 1 -3.29 -10.53 -29.21
N GLU A 2 -3.10 -10.67 -28.89
CA GLU A 2 -3.06 -10.72 -28.08
C GLU A 2 -2.75 -10.56 -27.22
N GLU A 3 -2.60 -10.51 -26.86
CA GLU A 3 -2.41 -10.32 -26.10
C GLU A 3 -2.04 -10.18 -25.25
N ILE A 4 -1.79 -9.73 -25.12
CA ILE A 4 -1.41 -9.49 -24.17
C ILE A 4 -1.69 -9.29 -23.37
N LYS A 5 -1.70 -9.36 -22.89
CA LYS A 5 -2.11 -9.06 -22.10
C LYS A 5 -1.63 -8.73 -21.01
N GLU A 6 -1.62 -7.81 -20.65
CA GLU A 6 -1.13 -7.42 -19.75
C GLU A 6 -1.47 -7.98 -18.65
N ASP A 7 -0.85 -8.55 -18.08
CA ASP A 7 -1.23 -9.39 -17.06
C ASP A 7 -0.83 -8.88 -15.71
N CYS A 8 -0.21 -7.76 -15.64
CA CYS A 8 0.23 -7.16 -14.39
C CYS A 8 -0.27 -5.73 -14.32
N GLY A 9 -0.59 -5.31 -13.11
CA GLY A 9 -1.02 -3.94 -12.89
C GLY A 9 -0.10 -3.24 -11.93
N VAL A 10 -0.01 -1.93 -12.07
CA VAL A 10 0.82 -1.08 -11.21
C VAL A 10 0.04 0.14 -10.81
N ALA A 11 0.14 0.53 -9.54
CA ALA A 11 -0.43 1.77 -9.05
C ALA A 11 0.66 2.52 -8.31
N LEU A 12 0.69 3.82 -8.49
CA LEU A 12 1.71 4.66 -7.87
C LEU A 12 1.06 5.93 -7.34
N ILE A 13 1.35 6.26 -6.10
CA ILE A 13 0.88 7.49 -5.49
C ILE A 13 2.07 8.22 -4.91
N ARG A 14 2.29 9.44 -5.35
CA ARG A 14 3.25 10.33 -4.74
C ARG A 14 2.50 11.49 -4.15
N LEU A 15 2.63 11.66 -2.84
CA LEU A 15 1.99 12.79 -2.17
C LEU A 15 2.80 14.04 -2.42
N LEU A 16 2.12 15.11 -2.79
CA LEU A 16 2.77 16.39 -3.03
C LEU A 16 2.73 17.29 -1.81
N LYS A 17 1.99 16.88 -0.78
CA LYS A 17 1.86 17.60 0.47
C LYS A 17 2.26 16.70 1.60
N PRO A 18 2.60 17.25 2.76
CA PRO A 18 2.94 16.40 3.91
C PRO A 18 1.70 15.68 4.43
N LEU A 19 1.92 14.64 5.21
CA LEU A 19 0.81 13.85 5.74
C LEU A 19 -0.15 14.69 6.58
N GLU A 20 0.34 15.74 7.22
CA GLU A 20 -0.52 16.63 8.01
C GLU A 20 -1.62 17.22 7.17
N TYR A 21 -1.33 17.55 5.92
CA TYR A 21 -2.33 18.10 5.02
C TYR A 21 -3.48 17.10 4.82
N TYR A 22 -3.15 15.84 4.67
CA TYR A 22 -4.17 14.82 4.41
C TYR A 22 -4.95 14.49 5.66
N GLN A 23 -4.29 14.50 6.82
CA GLN A 23 -4.97 14.31 8.07
C GLN A 23 -6.03 15.39 8.28
N GLU A 24 -5.68 16.63 7.98
CA GLU A 24 -6.60 17.73 8.17
C GLU A 24 -7.72 17.71 7.14
N LYS A 25 -7.39 17.47 5.90
CA LYS A 25 -8.37 17.56 4.83
C LYS A 25 -9.32 16.37 4.78
N TYR A 26 -8.80 15.17 5.00
CA TYR A 26 -9.60 13.97 4.85
C TYR A 26 -9.88 13.25 6.16
N GLY A 27 -9.34 13.74 7.25
CA GLY A 27 -9.58 13.11 8.54
C GLY A 27 -8.64 11.98 8.87
N THR A 28 -7.73 11.63 7.98
CA THR A 28 -6.79 10.57 8.25
C THR A 28 -5.56 10.69 7.36
N TRP A 29 -4.38 10.49 7.96
CA TRP A 29 -3.16 10.45 7.19
C TRP A 29 -3.08 9.17 6.35
N MET A 30 -3.97 8.23 6.62
CA MET A 30 -4.02 6.98 5.84
C MET A 30 -4.71 7.16 4.50
N TYR A 31 -5.08 8.38 4.15
CA TYR A 31 -5.72 8.65 2.88
C TYR A 31 -4.98 7.98 1.70
N PRO A 32 -3.64 8.11 1.58
CA PRO A 32 -2.97 7.45 0.44
C PRO A 32 -3.03 5.93 0.51
N LEU A 33 -3.00 5.34 1.70
CA LEU A 33 -3.17 3.90 1.81
C LEU A 33 -4.54 3.46 1.32
N ASN A 34 -5.57 4.19 1.73
CA ASN A 34 -6.93 3.86 1.30
C ASN A 34 -7.08 4.07 -0.19
N LYS A 35 -6.44 5.10 -0.73
CA LYS A 35 -6.50 5.35 -2.16
C LYS A 35 -5.79 4.25 -2.94
N LEU A 36 -4.65 3.80 -2.43
CA LEU A 36 -3.91 2.73 -3.09
C LEU A 36 -4.75 1.45 -3.12
N TYR A 37 -5.41 1.14 -2.02
CA TYR A 37 -6.28 -0.03 -1.97
C TYR A 37 -7.33 0.05 -3.07
N LEU A 38 -7.97 1.19 -3.20
CA LEU A 38 -9.03 1.35 -4.21
C LEU A 38 -8.47 1.24 -5.62
N MET A 39 -7.28 1.79 -5.85
CA MET A 39 -6.65 1.70 -7.16
C MET A 39 -6.32 0.26 -7.51
N MET A 40 -5.81 -0.50 -6.55
CA MET A 40 -5.49 -1.89 -6.78
C MET A 40 -6.75 -2.71 -6.99
N GLU A 41 -7.81 -2.43 -6.23
CA GLU A 41 -9.07 -3.15 -6.42
C GLU A 41 -9.64 -2.91 -7.81
N LYS A 42 -9.48 -1.70 -8.32
CA LYS A 42 -10.00 -1.40 -9.65
C LYS A 42 -9.26 -2.12 -10.75
N GLN A 43 -8.02 -2.49 -10.50
CA GLN A 43 -7.23 -3.24 -11.47
C GLN A 43 -7.37 -4.74 -11.31
N HIS A 44 -8.05 -5.16 -10.24
CA HIS A 44 -8.20 -6.58 -9.95
C HIS A 44 -9.11 -7.24 -10.96
N ASN A 45 -8.74 -8.43 -11.41
CA ASN A 45 -9.65 -9.23 -12.24
C ASN A 45 -9.24 -10.68 -12.09
N ARG A 46 -9.91 -11.53 -12.84
CA ARG A 46 -9.64 -12.96 -12.76
C ARG A 46 -8.22 -13.25 -13.16
N GLY A 47 -7.64 -14.26 -12.57
CA GLY A 47 -6.29 -14.63 -12.88
C GLY A 47 -5.24 -14.00 -12.00
N GLN A 48 -5.68 -13.17 -11.07
CA GLN A 48 -4.73 -12.57 -10.15
C GLN A 48 -4.13 -13.64 -9.25
N GLU A 49 -2.81 -13.64 -9.15
CA GLU A 49 -2.10 -14.61 -8.34
C GLU A 49 -1.34 -14.02 -7.19
N GLY A 50 -1.19 -12.74 -7.16
CA GLY A 50 -0.48 -12.11 -6.07
C GLY A 50 -0.50 -10.63 -6.19
N ALA A 51 -0.08 -9.97 -5.14
CA ALA A 51 -0.02 -8.54 -5.09
C ALA A 51 1.05 -8.12 -4.12
N GLY A 52 1.50 -6.88 -4.25
CA GLY A 52 2.46 -6.31 -3.33
C GLY A 52 2.26 -4.83 -3.25
N MET A 53 2.72 -4.25 -2.15
CA MET A 53 2.72 -2.81 -2.02
C MET A 53 3.94 -2.40 -1.24
N SER A 54 4.36 -1.17 -1.46
CA SER A 54 5.47 -0.61 -0.71
C SER A 54 5.18 0.84 -0.40
N CYS A 55 5.86 1.33 0.62
CA CYS A 55 5.75 2.71 1.03
C CYS A 55 7.15 3.22 1.37
N VAL A 56 7.45 4.44 0.96
CA VAL A 56 8.72 5.07 1.24
C VAL A 56 8.47 6.35 2.00
N LYS A 57 9.19 6.51 3.10
CA LYS A 57 9.19 7.77 3.84
C LYS A 57 10.31 8.63 3.27
N LEU A 58 9.93 9.72 2.64
CA LEU A 58 10.92 10.54 1.94
C LEU A 58 11.72 11.44 2.87
N ASN A 59 11.17 11.77 4.04
CA ASN A 59 11.80 12.68 4.98
C ASN A 59 12.06 11.99 6.32
N THR A 60 12.97 11.04 6.32
CA THR A 60 13.24 10.25 7.51
C THR A 60 14.62 10.61 8.04
N GLN A 61 14.77 10.52 9.37
CA GLN A 61 16.07 10.75 9.98
C GLN A 61 17.04 9.66 9.57
N PRO A 62 18.31 9.99 9.37
CA PRO A 62 19.30 8.97 9.02
C PRO A 62 19.30 7.85 10.06
N GLY A 63 19.38 6.62 9.58
CA GLY A 63 19.38 5.47 10.45
C GLY A 63 18.03 4.90 10.76
N ASN A 64 16.95 5.61 10.46
CA ASN A 64 15.62 5.09 10.66
C ASN A 64 15.16 4.34 9.41
N GLU A 65 14.27 3.41 9.63
CA GLU A 65 13.72 2.66 8.51
C GLU A 65 12.85 3.58 7.66
N TYR A 66 13.02 3.51 6.35
CA TYR A 66 12.30 4.40 5.45
C TYR A 66 11.50 3.67 4.37
N MET A 67 11.70 2.36 4.21
CA MET A 67 10.97 1.60 3.21
C MET A 67 10.25 0.44 3.86
N PHE A 68 9.00 0.28 3.51
CA PHE A 68 8.15 -0.78 4.06
C PHE A 68 7.49 -1.52 2.92
N ARG A 69 7.33 -2.82 3.07
CA ARG A 69 6.75 -3.65 2.03
C ARG A 69 5.82 -4.67 2.64
N GLU A 70 4.84 -5.05 1.85
CA GLU A 70 3.94 -6.13 2.20
C GLU A 70 3.54 -6.83 0.91
N ARG A 71 3.39 -8.14 0.96
CA ARG A 71 2.96 -8.86 -0.23
C ARG A 71 2.22 -10.13 0.17
N ALA A 72 1.42 -10.63 -0.77
CA ALA A 72 0.65 -11.84 -0.52
C ALA A 72 0.40 -12.52 -1.85
N GLU A 73 0.01 -13.78 -1.78
CA GLU A 73 -0.28 -14.56 -2.96
C GLU A 73 -1.72 -15.04 -2.91
N GLY A 74 -2.26 -15.38 -4.08
CA GLY A 74 -3.61 -15.89 -4.17
C GLY A 74 -4.59 -14.84 -4.61
N SER A 75 -5.82 -15.26 -4.77
CA SER A 75 -6.84 -14.39 -5.32
C SER A 75 -7.31 -13.32 -4.32
N ASN A 76 -7.02 -13.50 -3.03
CA ASN A 76 -7.39 -12.53 -2.02
C ASN A 76 -6.20 -11.71 -1.56
N ALA A 77 -5.17 -11.63 -2.40
CA ALA A 77 -3.92 -11.00 -2.00
C ALA A 77 -4.09 -9.53 -1.60
N ILE A 78 -4.92 -8.78 -2.32
CA ILE A 78 -5.08 -7.36 -2.00
C ILE A 78 -5.65 -7.20 -0.60
N THR A 79 -6.70 -7.93 -0.30
CA THR A 79 -7.32 -7.85 1.03
C THR A 79 -6.33 -8.25 2.11
N GLU A 80 -5.59 -9.33 1.86
CA GLU A 80 -4.64 -9.82 2.83
C GLU A 80 -3.54 -8.80 3.12
N ILE A 81 -3.04 -8.14 2.06
CA ILE A 81 -2.00 -7.14 2.21
C ILE A 81 -2.48 -5.99 3.11
N PHE A 82 -3.65 -5.46 2.82
CA PHE A 82 -4.10 -4.30 3.57
C PHE A 82 -4.56 -4.66 4.97
N ASP A 83 -5.04 -5.88 5.18
CA ASP A 83 -5.28 -6.36 6.54
C ASP A 83 -3.97 -6.42 7.31
N ASN A 84 -2.91 -6.92 6.69
CA ASN A 84 -1.62 -7.01 7.35
C ASN A 84 -1.05 -5.64 7.66
N VAL A 85 -1.22 -4.68 6.75
CA VAL A 85 -0.78 -3.32 7.02
C VAL A 85 -1.51 -2.76 8.23
N HIS A 86 -2.83 -2.95 8.28
CA HIS A 86 -3.63 -2.41 9.38
C HIS A 86 -3.35 -3.09 10.72
N LYS A 87 -2.85 -4.32 10.69
CA LYS A 87 -2.48 -4.98 11.94
C LYS A 87 -1.38 -4.24 12.68
N ASN A 88 -0.57 -3.49 11.97
CA ASN A 88 0.48 -2.71 12.60
C ASN A 88 -0.08 -1.65 13.54
N TYR A 89 -1.35 -1.28 13.34
CA TYR A 89 -1.95 -0.19 14.10
C TYR A 89 -2.94 -0.67 15.14
N ALA A 90 -3.12 -1.98 15.25
CA ALA A 90 -4.21 -2.52 16.07
C ALA A 90 -4.07 -2.17 17.55
N ASN A 91 -2.84 -2.07 18.04
CA ASN A 91 -2.60 -1.77 19.44
C ASN A 91 -2.21 -0.33 19.70
N ILE A 92 -2.40 0.53 18.72
CA ILE A 92 -2.05 1.94 18.84
C ILE A 92 -3.27 2.70 19.33
N ALA A 93 -3.10 3.50 20.37
CA ALA A 93 -4.21 4.32 20.87
C ALA A 93 -4.67 5.27 19.79
N SER A 94 -5.97 5.55 19.75
CA SER A 94 -6.52 6.38 18.68
C SER A 94 -5.92 7.78 18.68
N ASP A 95 -5.58 8.34 19.85
CA ASP A 95 -4.95 9.65 19.89
C ASP A 95 -3.57 9.62 19.24
N ASP A 96 -2.81 8.55 19.48
CA ASP A 96 -1.50 8.40 18.86
C ASP A 96 -1.62 8.14 17.37
N LEU A 97 -2.61 7.35 17.00
CA LEU A 97 -2.79 7.01 15.59
C LEU A 97 -3.14 8.24 14.76
N SER A 98 -3.93 9.16 15.34
CA SER A 98 -4.29 10.37 14.62
C SER A 98 -3.24 11.47 14.72
N ASN A 99 -2.19 11.23 15.49
CA ASN A 99 -1.09 12.18 15.63
C ASN A 99 -0.09 11.92 14.51
N VAL A 100 -0.07 12.82 13.53
CA VAL A 100 0.72 12.60 12.33
C VAL A 100 2.22 12.57 12.64
N GLU A 101 2.66 13.42 13.57
CA GLU A 101 4.06 13.43 13.93
C GLU A 101 4.50 12.08 14.50
N PHE A 102 3.65 11.52 15.35
CA PHE A 102 3.91 10.20 15.91
C PHE A 102 3.95 9.15 14.82
N ALA A 103 2.98 9.22 13.90
CA ALA A 103 2.89 8.24 12.82
C ALA A 103 4.11 8.30 11.92
N LYS A 104 4.52 9.51 11.52
CA LYS A 104 5.65 9.66 10.63
C LYS A 104 6.93 9.14 11.25
N THR A 105 7.06 9.26 12.57
CA THR A 105 8.26 8.84 13.25
C THR A 105 8.24 7.36 13.60
N ASN A 106 7.10 6.83 13.98
CA ASN A 106 7.04 5.52 14.61
C ASN A 106 6.27 4.45 13.86
N LEU A 107 5.40 4.81 12.93
CA LEU A 107 4.55 3.80 12.32
C LEU A 107 5.01 3.42 10.92
N PRO A 108 4.92 2.13 10.59
CA PRO A 108 5.22 1.72 9.23
C PRO A 108 4.13 2.23 8.28
N PHE A 109 4.49 2.38 7.02
CA PHE A 109 3.58 2.77 5.95
C PHE A 109 2.98 4.15 6.09
N ALA A 110 3.56 4.99 6.94
CA ALA A 110 3.16 6.40 7.05
C ALA A 110 4.20 7.24 6.33
N GLY A 111 4.10 7.29 5.01
CA GLY A 111 5.08 7.98 4.19
C GLY A 111 4.43 8.75 3.06
N GLU A 112 5.23 9.09 2.06
CA GLU A 112 4.79 9.98 1.00
C GLU A 112 4.78 9.34 -0.38
N LEU A 113 5.36 8.16 -0.52
CA LEU A 113 5.38 7.48 -1.81
C LEU A 113 4.84 6.09 -1.61
N TYR A 114 3.86 5.72 -2.40
CA TYR A 114 3.22 4.41 -2.29
C TYR A 114 3.16 3.76 -3.65
N MET A 115 3.45 2.48 -3.70
CA MET A 115 3.37 1.72 -4.94
C MET A 115 2.71 0.40 -4.68
N GLY A 116 1.85 0.00 -5.61
CA GLY A 116 1.22 -1.30 -5.55
C GLY A 116 1.37 -2.00 -6.87
N HIS A 117 1.36 -3.34 -6.84
CA HIS A 117 1.39 -4.10 -8.07
C HIS A 117 0.54 -5.34 -7.92
N LEU A 118 0.04 -5.81 -9.05
CA LEU A 118 -0.75 -7.02 -9.14
C LEU A 118 -0.07 -7.96 -10.11
N ARG A 119 -0.03 -9.22 -9.80
CA ARG A 119 0.55 -10.21 -10.66
C ARG A 119 -0.53 -11.19 -11.07
N TYR A 120 -0.62 -11.45 -12.35
CA TYR A 120 -1.61 -12.36 -12.90
C TYR A 120 -0.92 -13.55 -13.52
N SER A 121 -1.64 -14.66 -13.57
CA SER A 121 -1.14 -15.82 -14.25
C SER A 121 -1.24 -15.59 -15.75
N THR A 122 -0.14 -15.76 -16.44
CA THR A 122 -0.15 -15.57 -17.89
C THR A 122 -0.24 -16.88 -18.63
N THR A 123 -0.01 -17.99 -17.93
CA THR A 123 0.03 -19.25 -18.62
C THR A 123 -0.91 -20.26 -18.06
N GLY A 124 -1.54 -19.96 -17.01
CA GLY A 124 -2.36 -20.93 -16.34
C GLY A 124 -1.59 -21.96 -15.59
N LYS A 125 -0.27 -21.90 -15.67
CA LYS A 125 0.54 -22.82 -15.00
C LYS A 125 1.50 -22.17 -14.17
N SER A 126 1.23 -20.99 -13.79
CA SER A 126 2.18 -20.23 -13.04
C SER A 126 2.53 -20.89 -11.74
N GLY A 127 1.75 -21.77 -11.31
CA GLY A 127 2.07 -22.47 -10.11
C GLY A 127 3.23 -23.41 -10.26
N ILE A 128 3.66 -23.59 -11.46
CA ILE A 128 4.70 -24.52 -11.70
C ILE A 128 5.94 -24.04 -11.26
#